data_4b9ec0da15aed0ded44820f08049e47a
#
_entry.id   4b9ec0da15aed0ded44820f08049e47a
#
_cell.length_a   1.000
_cell.length_b   1.000
_cell.length_c   1.000
_cell.angle_alpha   90.00
_cell.angle_beta   90.00
_cell.angle_gamma   90.00
#
_symmetry.space_group_name_H-M   'P 1'
#
loop_
_entity.id
_entity.type
_entity.pdbx_description
1 polymer ?
#
loop_
_entity_poly.entity_id
_entity_poly.type
_entity_poly.pdbx_seq_one_letter_code
_entity_poly.pdbx_strand_id
1 'polypeptide(L)'
;MKAILIGVLAALFFAVTFVVNHMMANDGGSWYFSSSLRFIFMLPFLYLFVLIKGRTKFVLKHIQQEKKAWFIWSAVGFVLFYVPITFSAEYSLGWLISGTWQITIISGMILAPLFVETVVINGKETIVRHKIPWRSLLISSIMFIGIIIIQIPQASQIKLNLFLLGFLPILMAAFSYPLGNRKMMQVVNGELGTIERVFGMTLVTLPIWVVIFIVGVLKEGLPSSSQVVQAFIVALFSGIIATILFFYATNIVKDNQEQLAAVEATQSLEVVFAIIGEMILLGLPLPNGLSMIGVALIIIGMCIYSFIDHISFGKIFKKS
;
A
#
# COMPACT_ATOMS: atom_id res chain seq x y z
N MET A 1 11.48 -1.93 20.61
CA MET A 1 11.17 -0.49 20.81
C MET A 1 11.56 0.37 19.61
N LYS A 2 12.86 0.45 19.21
CA LYS A 2 13.31 1.32 18.11
C LYS A 2 12.61 1.01 16.77
N ALA A 3 12.50 -0.26 16.38
CA ALA A 3 11.86 -0.66 15.12
C ALA A 3 10.35 -0.29 15.09
N ILE A 4 9.63 -0.48 16.19
CA ILE A 4 8.21 -0.10 16.30
C ILE A 4 8.03 1.42 16.15
N LEU A 5 8.87 2.24 16.81
CA LEU A 5 8.81 3.69 16.67
C LEU A 5 9.05 4.15 15.22
N ILE A 6 10.00 3.51 14.52
CA ILE A 6 10.26 3.78 13.11
C ILE A 6 9.07 3.31 12.25
N GLY A 7 8.43 2.18 12.58
CA GLY A 7 7.21 1.71 11.93
C GLY A 7 6.04 2.69 12.10
N VAL A 8 5.83 3.23 13.30
CA VAL A 8 4.83 4.28 13.56
C VAL A 8 5.11 5.54 12.72
N LEU A 9 6.39 5.95 12.66
CA LEU A 9 6.77 7.09 11.82
C LEU A 9 6.55 6.81 10.33
N ALA A 10 6.81 5.59 9.88
CA ALA A 10 6.50 5.17 8.51
C ALA A 10 5.00 5.24 8.22
N ALA A 11 4.15 4.77 9.14
CA ALA A 11 2.69 4.84 9.01
C ALA A 11 2.19 6.30 8.94
N LEU A 12 2.78 7.20 9.73
CA LEU A 12 2.49 8.63 9.65
C LEU A 12 2.79 9.19 8.25
N PHE A 13 3.95 8.88 7.70
CA PHE A 13 4.31 9.34 6.36
C PHE A 13 3.52 8.65 5.24
N PHE A 14 3.11 7.40 5.40
CA PHE A 14 2.20 6.75 4.46
C PHE A 14 0.81 7.40 4.45
N ALA A 15 0.29 7.81 5.62
CA ALA A 15 -1.00 8.50 5.73
C ALA A 15 -1.06 9.80 4.92
N VAL A 16 0.08 10.45 4.66
CA VAL A 16 0.17 11.63 3.77
C VAL A 16 -0.45 11.36 2.40
N THR A 17 -0.33 10.13 1.87
CA THR A 17 -0.98 9.76 0.60
C THR A 17 -2.48 9.99 0.63
N PHE A 18 -3.14 9.54 1.67
CA PHE A 18 -4.61 9.57 1.76
C PHE A 18 -5.11 11.00 1.97
N VAL A 19 -4.50 11.70 2.90
CA VAL A 19 -4.88 13.08 3.25
C VAL A 19 -4.63 14.04 2.09
N VAL A 20 -3.44 14.00 1.51
CA VAL A 20 -3.06 14.96 0.46
C VAL A 20 -3.75 14.64 -0.87
N ASN A 21 -4.01 13.36 -1.20
CA ASN A 21 -4.82 13.04 -2.39
C ASN A 21 -6.26 13.56 -2.24
N HIS A 22 -6.88 13.42 -1.07
CA HIS A 22 -8.20 13.99 -0.82
C HIS A 22 -8.16 15.54 -0.84
N MET A 23 -7.10 16.14 -0.29
CA MET A 23 -6.92 17.61 -0.36
C MET A 23 -6.78 18.07 -1.82
N MET A 24 -5.97 17.39 -2.64
CA MET A 24 -5.85 17.71 -4.07
C MET A 24 -7.20 17.62 -4.80
N ALA A 25 -8.01 16.60 -4.51
CA ALA A 25 -9.34 16.46 -5.10
C ALA A 25 -10.29 17.60 -4.67
N ASN A 26 -10.29 17.98 -3.39
CA ASN A 26 -11.10 19.09 -2.86
C ASN A 26 -10.68 20.45 -3.42
N ASP A 27 -9.39 20.64 -3.72
CA ASP A 27 -8.87 21.87 -4.34
C ASP A 27 -9.15 21.93 -5.86
N GLY A 28 -9.94 20.99 -6.40
CA GLY A 28 -10.28 20.91 -7.83
C GLY A 28 -9.17 20.30 -8.68
N GLY A 29 -8.20 19.63 -8.06
CA GLY A 29 -7.17 18.89 -8.77
C GLY A 29 -7.68 17.58 -9.34
N SER A 30 -7.09 17.12 -10.44
CA SER A 30 -7.47 15.91 -11.13
C SER A 30 -6.61 14.71 -10.70
N TRP A 31 -7.22 13.53 -10.57
CA TRP A 31 -6.54 12.27 -10.28
C TRP A 31 -5.46 11.90 -11.33
N TYR A 32 -5.59 12.39 -12.57
CA TYR A 32 -4.57 12.21 -13.60
C TYR A 32 -3.21 12.73 -13.14
N PHE A 33 -3.18 13.91 -12.54
CA PHE A 33 -1.96 14.55 -12.06
C PHE A 33 -1.52 14.00 -10.70
N SER A 34 -2.47 13.75 -9.79
CA SER A 34 -2.16 13.18 -8.47
C SER A 34 -1.49 11.81 -8.60
N SER A 35 -1.92 10.97 -9.57
CA SER A 35 -1.32 9.67 -9.80
C SER A 35 0.03 9.76 -10.52
N SER A 36 0.09 10.48 -11.63
CA SER A 36 1.28 10.51 -12.51
C SER A 36 2.45 11.26 -11.89
N LEU A 37 2.21 12.45 -11.34
CA LEU A 37 3.26 13.30 -10.79
C LEU A 37 3.98 12.64 -9.61
N ARG A 38 3.28 11.88 -8.78
CA ARG A 38 3.93 11.12 -7.69
C ARG A 38 5.08 10.27 -8.21
N PHE A 39 4.86 9.43 -9.20
CA PHE A 39 5.88 8.52 -9.72
C PHE A 39 6.93 9.24 -10.57
N ILE A 40 6.53 10.29 -11.30
CA ILE A 40 7.48 11.15 -12.03
C ILE A 40 8.44 11.81 -11.05
N PHE A 41 7.97 12.36 -9.94
CA PHE A 41 8.82 12.98 -8.91
C PHE A 41 9.63 11.97 -8.09
N MET A 42 9.13 10.76 -7.86
CA MET A 42 9.89 9.72 -7.17
C MET A 42 11.13 9.26 -7.96
N LEU A 43 11.03 9.21 -9.30
CA LEU A 43 12.05 8.62 -10.15
C LEU A 43 13.44 9.23 -9.98
N PRO A 44 13.64 10.58 -10.01
CA PRO A 44 14.97 11.19 -9.84
C PRO A 44 15.64 10.81 -8.52
N PHE A 45 14.89 10.78 -7.43
CA PHE A 45 15.42 10.43 -6.11
C PHE A 45 15.79 8.95 -6.04
N LEU A 46 14.93 8.06 -6.52
CA LEU A 46 15.22 6.63 -6.58
C LEU A 46 16.43 6.33 -7.47
N TYR A 47 16.53 7.02 -8.61
CA TYR A 47 17.68 6.92 -9.49
C TYR A 47 18.97 7.35 -8.77
N LEU A 48 18.95 8.47 -8.07
CA LEU A 48 20.09 8.95 -7.30
C LEU A 48 20.55 7.93 -6.25
N PHE A 49 19.62 7.32 -5.50
CA PHE A 49 19.96 6.27 -4.53
C PHE A 49 20.63 5.07 -5.18
N VAL A 50 20.10 4.60 -6.32
CA VAL A 50 20.65 3.45 -7.03
C VAL A 50 21.98 3.78 -7.70
N LEU A 51 22.15 5.03 -8.17
CA LEU A 51 23.37 5.54 -8.77
C LEU A 51 24.51 5.61 -7.73
N ILE A 52 24.26 6.15 -6.55
CA ILE A 52 25.24 6.24 -5.44
C ILE A 52 25.70 4.84 -5.02
N LYS A 53 24.81 3.83 -5.07
CA LYS A 53 25.15 2.44 -4.81
C LYS A 53 25.89 1.74 -5.96
N GLY A 54 26.09 2.41 -7.10
CA GLY A 54 26.72 1.83 -8.28
C GLY A 54 25.94 0.68 -8.94
N ARG A 55 24.64 0.54 -8.62
CA ARG A 55 23.82 -0.62 -9.02
C ARG A 55 22.96 -0.36 -10.26
N THR A 56 22.98 0.83 -10.84
CA THR A 56 22.12 1.23 -11.98
C THR A 56 22.24 0.27 -13.17
N LYS A 57 23.47 -0.04 -13.60
CA LYS A 57 23.69 -0.97 -14.73
C LYS A 57 23.15 -2.37 -14.45
N PHE A 58 23.23 -2.83 -13.22
CA PHE A 58 22.72 -4.14 -12.82
C PHE A 58 21.18 -4.20 -12.88
N VAL A 59 20.51 -3.18 -12.35
CA VAL A 59 19.04 -3.06 -12.44
C VAL A 59 18.57 -3.02 -13.89
N LEU A 60 19.20 -2.19 -14.73
CA LEU A 60 18.85 -2.09 -16.15
C LEU A 60 19.07 -3.40 -16.90
N LYS A 61 20.17 -4.14 -16.61
CA LYS A 61 20.43 -5.45 -17.18
C LYS A 61 19.33 -6.44 -16.79
N HIS A 62 18.95 -6.49 -15.53
CA HIS A 62 17.88 -7.36 -15.04
C HIS A 62 16.53 -7.05 -15.70
N ILE A 63 16.19 -5.75 -15.87
CA ILE A 63 14.98 -5.33 -16.60
C ILE A 63 15.03 -5.82 -18.06
N GLN A 64 16.21 -5.72 -18.71
CA GLN A 64 16.36 -6.16 -20.10
C GLN A 64 16.22 -7.68 -20.27
N GLN A 65 16.59 -8.47 -19.28
CA GLN A 65 16.45 -9.93 -19.31
C GLN A 65 15.00 -10.38 -19.16
N GLU A 66 14.21 -9.68 -18.32
CA GLU A 66 12.85 -10.06 -17.95
C GLU A 66 11.81 -8.96 -18.29
N LYS A 67 11.96 -8.28 -19.45
CA LYS A 67 11.17 -7.09 -19.86
C LYS A 67 9.67 -7.25 -19.67
N LYS A 68 9.11 -8.39 -20.10
CA LYS A 68 7.67 -8.66 -20.05
C LYS A 68 7.17 -8.79 -18.61
N ALA A 69 7.91 -9.52 -17.78
CA ALA A 69 7.57 -9.71 -16.38
C ALA A 69 7.67 -8.37 -15.61
N TRP A 70 8.72 -7.60 -15.83
CA TRP A 70 8.87 -6.26 -15.26
C TRP A 70 7.71 -5.35 -15.63
N PHE A 71 7.36 -5.26 -16.92
CA PHE A 71 6.27 -4.39 -17.35
C PHE A 71 4.93 -4.78 -16.73
N ILE A 72 4.55 -6.06 -16.83
CA ILE A 72 3.24 -6.55 -16.36
C ILE A 72 3.11 -6.35 -14.84
N TRP A 73 4.09 -6.86 -14.07
CA TRP A 73 3.96 -6.85 -12.62
C TRP A 73 4.20 -5.47 -12.00
N SER A 74 4.99 -4.61 -12.67
CA SER A 74 5.09 -3.21 -12.27
C SER A 74 3.79 -2.45 -12.56
N ALA A 75 3.17 -2.67 -13.72
CA ALA A 75 1.87 -2.07 -14.02
C ALA A 75 0.78 -2.53 -13.04
N VAL A 76 0.75 -3.82 -12.71
CA VAL A 76 -0.19 -4.35 -11.69
C VAL A 76 0.10 -3.74 -10.32
N GLY A 77 1.36 -3.77 -9.86
CA GLY A 77 1.73 -3.34 -8.51
C GLY A 77 1.73 -1.82 -8.28
N PHE A 78 1.88 -1.01 -9.34
CA PHE A 78 1.97 0.45 -9.23
C PHE A 78 0.81 1.16 -9.92
N VAL A 79 0.49 0.83 -11.18
CA VAL A 79 -0.55 1.55 -11.93
C VAL A 79 -1.94 1.13 -11.46
N LEU A 80 -2.26 -0.17 -11.49
CA LEU A 80 -3.54 -0.69 -11.01
C LEU A 80 -3.72 -0.58 -9.47
N PHE A 81 -2.67 -0.23 -8.77
CA PHE A 81 -2.73 0.14 -7.36
C PHE A 81 -3.05 1.63 -7.18
N TYR A 82 -2.23 2.52 -7.76
CA TYR A 82 -2.24 3.92 -7.34
C TYR A 82 -3.25 4.78 -8.10
N VAL A 83 -3.50 4.51 -9.38
CA VAL A 83 -4.54 5.19 -10.15
C VAL A 83 -5.92 5.04 -9.47
N PRO A 84 -6.35 3.85 -9.06
CA PRO A 84 -7.63 3.70 -8.37
C PRO A 84 -7.69 4.43 -7.01
N ILE A 85 -6.58 4.49 -6.26
CA ILE A 85 -6.55 5.22 -4.98
C ILE A 85 -6.74 6.73 -5.20
N THR A 86 -6.04 7.31 -6.17
CA THR A 86 -6.17 8.74 -6.47
C THR A 86 -7.54 9.08 -7.06
N PHE A 87 -8.08 8.21 -7.89
CA PHE A 87 -9.44 8.34 -8.42
C PHE A 87 -10.49 8.29 -7.29
N SER A 88 -10.36 7.36 -6.36
CA SER A 88 -11.29 7.25 -5.22
C SER A 88 -11.28 8.49 -4.33
N ALA A 89 -10.19 9.25 -4.29
CA ALA A 89 -10.08 10.47 -3.48
C ALA A 89 -11.02 11.60 -3.94
N GLU A 90 -11.54 11.53 -5.17
CA GLU A 90 -12.58 12.44 -5.67
C GLU A 90 -13.98 12.13 -5.12
N TYR A 91 -14.19 10.92 -4.58
CA TYR A 91 -15.49 10.41 -4.15
C TYR A 91 -15.53 9.99 -2.68
N SER A 92 -14.39 9.95 -2.00
CA SER A 92 -14.29 9.41 -0.64
C SER A 92 -13.25 10.14 0.19
N LEU A 93 -13.52 10.26 1.50
CA LEU A 93 -12.60 10.85 2.46
C LEU A 93 -11.31 10.04 2.57
N GLY A 94 -10.17 10.70 2.77
CA GLY A 94 -8.87 10.04 2.82
C GLY A 94 -8.78 8.98 3.93
N TRP A 95 -9.34 9.25 5.12
CA TRP A 95 -9.37 8.25 6.20
C TRP A 95 -10.24 7.03 5.88
N LEU A 96 -11.33 7.19 5.08
CA LEU A 96 -12.13 6.06 4.60
C LEU A 96 -11.35 5.21 3.58
N ILE A 97 -10.61 5.87 2.69
CA ILE A 97 -9.72 5.19 1.73
C ILE A 97 -8.64 4.42 2.50
N SER A 98 -7.99 5.06 3.48
CA SER A 98 -6.97 4.42 4.32
C SER A 98 -7.52 3.21 5.10
N GLY A 99 -8.72 3.34 5.69
CA GLY A 99 -9.38 2.24 6.38
C GLY A 99 -9.73 1.08 5.44
N THR A 100 -10.31 1.38 4.29
CA THR A 100 -10.68 0.38 3.28
C THR A 100 -9.44 -0.29 2.67
N TRP A 101 -8.37 0.46 2.52
CA TRP A 101 -7.07 -0.03 2.06
C TRP A 101 -6.53 -1.20 2.90
N GLN A 102 -6.91 -1.31 4.17
CA GLN A 102 -6.51 -2.44 5.03
C GLN A 102 -6.99 -3.81 4.50
N ILE A 103 -7.94 -3.84 3.55
CA ILE A 103 -8.31 -5.05 2.78
C ILE A 103 -7.08 -5.67 2.09
N THR A 104 -6.03 -4.89 1.82
CA THR A 104 -4.79 -5.38 1.19
C THR A 104 -4.16 -6.55 1.97
N ILE A 105 -4.34 -6.60 3.29
CA ILE A 105 -3.86 -7.69 4.15
C ILE A 105 -4.64 -8.97 3.86
N ILE A 106 -5.96 -8.86 3.79
CA ILE A 106 -6.87 -9.97 3.49
C ILE A 106 -6.63 -10.48 2.07
N SER A 107 -6.54 -9.57 1.11
CA SER A 107 -6.26 -9.92 -0.29
C SER A 107 -4.90 -10.60 -0.46
N GLY A 108 -3.86 -10.15 0.26
CA GLY A 108 -2.56 -10.79 0.29
C GLY A 108 -2.60 -12.25 0.76
N MET A 109 -3.48 -12.58 1.73
CA MET A 109 -3.71 -13.96 2.18
C MET A 109 -4.49 -14.79 1.17
N ILE A 110 -5.54 -14.23 0.57
CA ILE A 110 -6.35 -14.91 -0.46
C ILE A 110 -5.50 -15.22 -1.70
N LEU A 111 -4.60 -14.33 -2.06
CA LEU A 111 -3.69 -14.49 -3.20
C LEU A 111 -2.53 -15.45 -2.94
N ALA A 112 -2.33 -15.93 -1.70
CA ALA A 112 -1.21 -16.81 -1.35
C ALA A 112 -1.01 -18.02 -2.31
N PRO A 113 -2.07 -18.72 -2.78
CA PRO A 113 -1.89 -19.87 -3.69
C PRO A 113 -1.33 -19.51 -5.08
N LEU A 114 -1.28 -18.23 -5.45
CA LEU A 114 -0.67 -17.78 -6.70
C LEU A 114 0.87 -17.69 -6.62
N PHE A 115 1.42 -17.92 -5.43
CA PHE A 115 2.86 -17.84 -5.17
C PHE A 115 3.42 -19.22 -4.84
N VAL A 116 4.68 -19.42 -5.22
CA VAL A 116 5.42 -20.64 -4.97
C VAL A 116 6.71 -20.33 -4.20
N GLU A 117 7.15 -21.28 -3.42
CA GLU A 117 8.41 -21.23 -2.68
C GLU A 117 9.22 -22.50 -2.98
N THR A 118 10.53 -22.36 -3.11
CA THR A 118 11.42 -23.51 -3.25
C THR A 118 11.88 -23.94 -1.86
N VAL A 119 11.47 -25.13 -1.45
CA VAL A 119 11.83 -25.73 -0.15
C VAL A 119 12.68 -26.96 -0.37
N VAL A 120 13.71 -27.13 0.43
CA VAL A 120 14.53 -28.36 0.40
C VAL A 120 13.86 -29.43 1.26
N ILE A 121 13.29 -30.46 0.62
CA ILE A 121 12.68 -31.62 1.29
C ILE A 121 13.55 -32.84 0.99
N ASN A 122 14.07 -33.50 2.04
CA ASN A 122 14.95 -34.66 1.93
C ASN A 122 16.18 -34.47 1.00
N GLY A 123 16.78 -33.25 1.03
CA GLY A 123 17.94 -32.92 0.22
C GLY A 123 17.62 -32.59 -1.25
N LYS A 124 16.33 -32.54 -1.64
CA LYS A 124 15.90 -32.15 -3.00
C LYS A 124 15.11 -30.85 -2.96
N GLU A 125 15.45 -29.94 -3.86
CA GLU A 125 14.66 -28.72 -4.07
C GLU A 125 13.28 -29.08 -4.63
N THR A 126 12.24 -28.67 -3.92
CA THR A 126 10.85 -28.93 -4.29
C THR A 126 10.10 -27.61 -4.30
N ILE A 127 9.38 -27.35 -5.39
CA ILE A 127 8.53 -26.15 -5.51
C ILE A 127 7.20 -26.45 -4.80
N VAL A 128 6.93 -25.69 -3.75
CA VAL A 128 5.69 -25.80 -2.97
C VAL A 128 4.83 -24.57 -3.18
N ARG A 129 3.54 -24.76 -3.38
CA ARG A 129 2.57 -23.66 -3.47
C ARG A 129 2.16 -23.23 -2.06
N HIS A 130 2.11 -21.92 -1.81
CA HIS A 130 1.58 -21.41 -0.54
C HIS A 130 0.11 -21.76 -0.41
N LYS A 131 -0.30 -22.09 0.81
CA LYS A 131 -1.72 -22.33 1.15
C LYS A 131 -2.33 -21.05 1.75
N ILE A 132 -3.65 -20.92 1.61
CA ILE A 132 -4.39 -19.85 2.30
C ILE A 132 -4.25 -20.07 3.80
N PRO A 133 -3.77 -19.07 4.55
CA PRO A 133 -3.65 -19.15 6.01
C PRO A 133 -5.02 -18.91 6.66
N TRP A 134 -5.89 -19.92 6.66
CA TRP A 134 -7.28 -19.81 7.11
C TRP A 134 -7.43 -19.24 8.52
N ARG A 135 -6.52 -19.56 9.43
CA ARG A 135 -6.52 -19.02 10.81
C ARG A 135 -6.32 -17.50 10.82
N SER A 136 -5.31 -17.04 10.11
CA SER A 136 -5.03 -15.61 9.96
C SER A 136 -6.17 -14.89 9.25
N LEU A 137 -6.78 -15.53 8.25
CA LEU A 137 -7.94 -14.99 7.53
C LEU A 137 -9.18 -14.85 8.44
N LEU A 138 -9.45 -15.83 9.31
CA LEU A 138 -10.55 -15.75 10.29
C LEU A 138 -10.35 -14.60 11.27
N ILE A 139 -9.12 -14.35 11.73
CA ILE A 139 -8.85 -13.22 12.62
C ILE A 139 -8.97 -11.89 11.88
N SER A 140 -8.50 -11.84 10.64
CA SER A 140 -8.67 -10.65 9.79
C SER A 140 -10.13 -10.35 9.46
N SER A 141 -11.09 -11.27 9.73
CA SER A 141 -12.52 -10.97 9.63
C SER A 141 -12.96 -9.84 10.57
N ILE A 142 -12.28 -9.66 11.70
CA ILE A 142 -12.52 -8.54 12.61
C ILE A 142 -12.22 -7.22 11.90
N MET A 143 -11.10 -7.14 11.18
CA MET A 143 -10.75 -5.96 10.37
C MET A 143 -11.79 -5.75 9.27
N PHE A 144 -12.21 -6.83 8.60
CA PHE A 144 -13.21 -6.76 7.52
C PHE A 144 -14.55 -6.21 8.03
N ILE A 145 -15.01 -6.66 9.20
CA ILE A 145 -16.21 -6.10 9.86
C ILE A 145 -16.00 -4.61 10.14
N GLY A 146 -14.84 -4.22 10.68
CA GLY A 146 -14.50 -2.82 10.89
C GLY A 146 -14.58 -1.99 9.61
N ILE A 147 -14.04 -2.51 8.49
CA ILE A 147 -14.08 -1.86 7.17
C ILE A 147 -15.53 -1.70 6.68
N ILE A 148 -16.39 -2.69 6.85
CA ILE A 148 -17.82 -2.57 6.52
C ILE A 148 -18.46 -1.47 7.36
N ILE A 149 -18.22 -1.45 8.66
CA ILE A 149 -18.80 -0.48 9.59
C ILE A 149 -18.42 0.95 9.23
N ILE A 150 -17.18 1.23 8.87
CA ILE A 150 -16.77 2.60 8.49
C ILE A 150 -17.45 3.07 7.20
N GLN A 151 -17.89 2.18 6.32
CA GLN A 151 -18.53 2.55 5.07
C GLN A 151 -20.04 2.82 5.20
N ILE A 152 -20.69 2.32 6.26
CA ILE A 152 -22.15 2.47 6.44
C ILE A 152 -22.60 3.94 6.42
N PRO A 153 -21.99 4.86 7.18
CA PRO A 153 -22.43 6.27 7.17
C PRO A 153 -22.31 6.92 5.80
N GLN A 154 -21.23 6.65 5.07
CA GLN A 154 -21.04 7.21 3.74
C GLN A 154 -22.05 6.61 2.74
N ALA A 155 -22.24 5.31 2.75
CA ALA A 155 -23.19 4.64 1.86
C ALA A 155 -24.64 5.11 2.07
N SER A 156 -24.99 5.55 3.30
CA SER A 156 -26.33 6.07 3.61
C SER A 156 -26.53 7.54 3.19
N GLN A 157 -25.46 8.30 2.94
CA GLN A 157 -25.53 9.75 2.69
C GLN A 157 -25.42 10.12 1.21
N ILE A 158 -24.88 9.23 0.37
CA ILE A 158 -24.64 9.49 -1.05
C ILE A 158 -25.34 8.48 -1.94
N LYS A 159 -25.50 8.84 -3.22
CA LYS A 159 -26.05 7.92 -4.22
C LYS A 159 -25.14 6.70 -4.38
N LEU A 160 -25.74 5.52 -4.56
CA LEU A 160 -25.01 4.24 -4.67
C LEU A 160 -23.91 4.28 -5.74
N ASN A 161 -24.15 4.91 -6.87
CA ASN A 161 -23.14 5.02 -7.94
C ASN A 161 -21.89 5.78 -7.48
N LEU A 162 -22.05 6.90 -6.74
CA LEU A 162 -20.94 7.68 -6.22
C LEU A 162 -20.19 6.91 -5.11
N PHE A 163 -20.95 6.22 -4.25
CA PHE A 163 -20.35 5.32 -3.27
C PHE A 163 -19.48 4.24 -3.93
N LEU A 164 -19.99 3.59 -4.98
CA LEU A 164 -19.26 2.55 -5.70
C LEU A 164 -18.01 3.10 -6.40
N LEU A 165 -18.04 4.33 -6.94
CA LEU A 165 -16.86 5.01 -7.51
C LEU A 165 -15.78 5.31 -6.46
N GLY A 166 -16.16 5.57 -5.22
CA GLY A 166 -15.21 5.72 -4.12
C GLY A 166 -14.67 4.40 -3.57
N PHE A 167 -15.45 3.33 -3.58
CA PHE A 167 -15.14 2.07 -2.89
C PHE A 167 -14.49 0.99 -3.79
N LEU A 168 -15.07 0.70 -4.97
CA LEU A 168 -14.61 -0.38 -5.83
C LEU A 168 -13.18 -0.21 -6.33
N PRO A 169 -12.72 1.02 -6.71
CA PRO A 169 -11.32 1.19 -7.12
C PRO A 169 -10.34 0.86 -5.98
N ILE A 170 -10.70 1.15 -4.72
CA ILE A 170 -9.85 0.79 -3.58
C ILE A 170 -9.73 -0.74 -3.45
N LEU A 171 -10.82 -1.49 -3.68
CA LEU A 171 -10.76 -2.95 -3.72
C LEU A 171 -9.80 -3.43 -4.82
N MET A 172 -9.89 -2.88 -6.03
CA MET A 172 -8.96 -3.20 -7.11
C MET A 172 -7.51 -2.94 -6.71
N ALA A 173 -7.24 -1.78 -6.12
CA ALA A 173 -5.92 -1.43 -5.60
C ALA A 173 -5.43 -2.42 -4.55
N ALA A 174 -6.30 -2.80 -3.59
CA ALA A 174 -5.98 -3.70 -2.49
C ALA A 174 -5.60 -5.13 -2.95
N PHE A 175 -6.11 -5.60 -4.08
CA PHE A 175 -5.67 -6.85 -4.70
C PHE A 175 -4.45 -6.69 -5.59
N SER A 176 -4.39 -5.60 -6.35
CA SER A 176 -3.32 -5.35 -7.32
C SER A 176 -1.97 -5.14 -6.65
N TYR A 177 -1.93 -4.41 -5.54
CA TYR A 177 -0.69 -4.09 -4.84
C TYR A 177 0.06 -5.33 -4.33
N PRO A 178 -0.52 -6.24 -3.52
CA PRO A 178 0.18 -7.42 -3.06
C PRO A 178 0.49 -8.39 -4.21
N LEU A 179 -0.39 -8.50 -5.21
CA LEU A 179 -0.15 -9.34 -6.38
C LEU A 179 1.09 -8.88 -7.16
N GLY A 180 1.11 -7.63 -7.59
CA GLY A 180 2.20 -7.07 -8.38
C GLY A 180 3.53 -7.08 -7.61
N ASN A 181 3.53 -6.63 -6.34
CA ASN A 181 4.76 -6.57 -5.55
C ASN A 181 5.34 -7.95 -5.24
N ARG A 182 4.51 -8.95 -4.88
CA ARG A 182 5.00 -10.31 -4.62
C ARG A 182 5.47 -11.01 -5.90
N LYS A 183 4.80 -10.81 -7.04
CA LYS A 183 5.28 -11.32 -8.33
C LYS A 183 6.61 -10.67 -8.73
N MET A 184 6.78 -9.38 -8.50
CA MET A 184 8.09 -8.73 -8.71
C MET A 184 9.17 -9.26 -7.77
N MET A 185 8.83 -9.61 -6.52
CA MET A 185 9.80 -10.29 -5.64
C MET A 185 10.24 -11.63 -6.20
N GLN A 186 9.33 -12.41 -6.79
CA GLN A 186 9.68 -13.67 -7.46
C GLN A 186 10.57 -13.45 -8.71
N VAL A 187 10.24 -12.44 -9.54
CA VAL A 187 11.04 -12.08 -10.73
C VAL A 187 12.45 -11.66 -10.35
N VAL A 188 12.60 -10.87 -9.29
CA VAL A 188 13.89 -10.36 -8.81
C VAL A 188 14.69 -11.45 -8.09
N ASN A 189 14.03 -12.45 -7.51
CA ASN A 189 14.63 -13.62 -6.85
C ASN A 189 15.79 -13.29 -5.89
N GLY A 190 15.68 -12.19 -5.15
CA GLY A 190 16.69 -11.75 -4.18
C GLY A 190 17.92 -11.05 -4.78
N GLU A 191 18.04 -10.94 -6.10
CA GLU A 191 19.20 -10.31 -6.77
C GLU A 191 19.22 -8.77 -6.61
N LEU A 192 18.05 -8.16 -6.41
CA LEU A 192 17.89 -6.72 -6.24
C LEU A 192 17.32 -6.40 -4.84
N GLY A 193 17.89 -5.38 -4.22
CA GLY A 193 17.34 -4.80 -3.00
C GLY A 193 16.02 -4.08 -3.26
N THR A 194 15.30 -3.73 -2.17
CA THR A 194 13.98 -3.14 -2.28
C THR A 194 13.96 -1.81 -3.03
N ILE A 195 14.92 -0.89 -2.73
CA ILE A 195 15.00 0.41 -3.43
C ILE A 195 15.31 0.21 -4.92
N GLU A 196 16.19 -0.73 -5.25
CA GLU A 196 16.53 -1.09 -6.63
C GLU A 196 15.30 -1.63 -7.37
N ARG A 197 14.51 -2.46 -6.72
CA ARG A 197 13.24 -2.98 -7.26
C ARG A 197 12.21 -1.86 -7.46
N VAL A 198 11.99 -1.00 -6.47
CA VAL A 198 11.06 0.14 -6.56
C VAL A 198 11.51 1.09 -7.67
N PHE A 199 12.80 1.38 -7.80
CA PHE A 199 13.36 2.15 -8.91
C PHE A 199 13.04 1.51 -10.26
N GLY A 200 13.33 0.22 -10.43
CA GLY A 200 13.06 -0.51 -11.67
C GLY A 200 11.57 -0.51 -12.04
N MET A 201 10.69 -0.76 -11.07
CA MET A 201 9.23 -0.72 -11.25
C MET A 201 8.75 0.67 -11.66
N THR A 202 9.26 1.73 -11.02
CA THR A 202 8.92 3.12 -11.36
C THR A 202 9.42 3.47 -12.76
N LEU A 203 10.64 3.10 -13.11
CA LEU A 203 11.23 3.35 -14.42
C LEU A 203 10.46 2.67 -15.55
N VAL A 204 10.09 1.40 -15.38
CA VAL A 204 9.37 0.62 -16.41
C VAL A 204 7.93 1.13 -16.59
N THR A 205 7.29 1.65 -15.53
CA THR A 205 5.96 2.24 -15.62
C THR A 205 5.95 3.72 -16.03
N LEU A 206 7.10 4.37 -16.10
CA LEU A 206 7.20 5.79 -16.48
C LEU A 206 6.44 6.16 -17.76
N PRO A 207 6.50 5.37 -18.86
CA PRO A 207 5.73 5.68 -20.08
C PRO A 207 4.23 5.77 -19.80
N ILE A 208 3.69 4.90 -18.94
CA ILE A 208 2.25 4.92 -18.56
C ILE A 208 1.93 6.21 -17.81
N TRP A 209 2.78 6.59 -16.86
CA TRP A 209 2.61 7.83 -16.09
C TRP A 209 2.66 9.07 -16.94
N VAL A 210 3.57 9.12 -17.93
CA VAL A 210 3.64 10.20 -18.92
C VAL A 210 2.37 10.24 -19.76
N VAL A 211 1.86 9.11 -20.22
CA VAL A 211 0.58 9.05 -20.98
C VAL A 211 -0.57 9.56 -20.11
N ILE A 212 -0.69 9.11 -18.86
CA ILE A 212 -1.74 9.57 -17.93
C ILE A 212 -1.63 11.09 -17.73
N PHE A 213 -0.43 11.62 -17.55
CA PHE A 213 -0.19 13.06 -17.40
C PHE A 213 -0.64 13.82 -18.66
N ILE A 214 -0.25 13.37 -19.86
CA ILE A 214 -0.64 14.01 -21.13
C ILE A 214 -2.16 13.97 -21.32
N VAL A 215 -2.81 12.83 -21.02
CA VAL A 215 -4.27 12.73 -21.08
C VAL A 215 -4.93 13.70 -20.11
N GLY A 216 -4.37 13.86 -18.90
CA GLY A 216 -4.80 14.88 -17.95
C GLY A 216 -4.71 16.28 -18.52
N VAL A 217 -3.56 16.65 -19.11
CA VAL A 217 -3.38 17.98 -19.74
C VAL A 217 -4.39 18.23 -20.87
N LEU A 218 -4.67 17.22 -21.68
CA LEU A 218 -5.61 17.35 -22.80
C LEU A 218 -7.07 17.50 -22.36
N LYS A 219 -7.43 16.92 -21.20
CA LYS A 219 -8.80 16.95 -20.68
C LYS A 219 -9.08 18.09 -19.72
N GLU A 220 -8.14 18.37 -18.82
CA GLU A 220 -8.31 19.27 -17.68
C GLU A 220 -7.44 20.54 -17.79
N GLY A 221 -6.55 20.61 -18.78
CA GLY A 221 -5.52 21.63 -18.84
C GLY A 221 -4.31 21.31 -17.96
N LEU A 222 -3.44 22.29 -17.74
CA LEU A 222 -2.24 22.11 -16.89
C LEU A 222 -2.63 22.01 -15.41
N PRO A 223 -1.92 21.17 -14.62
CA PRO A 223 -2.16 21.11 -13.19
C PRO A 223 -1.89 22.45 -12.51
N SER A 224 -2.63 22.76 -11.47
CA SER A 224 -2.36 23.94 -10.65
C SER A 224 -1.01 23.81 -9.93
N SER A 225 -0.37 24.93 -9.62
CA SER A 225 0.88 24.94 -8.85
C SER A 225 0.70 24.27 -7.48
N SER A 226 -0.48 24.43 -6.86
CA SER A 226 -0.82 23.76 -5.61
C SER A 226 -0.79 22.25 -5.76
N GLN A 227 -1.44 21.70 -6.80
CA GLN A 227 -1.47 20.27 -7.05
C GLN A 227 -0.08 19.69 -7.34
N VAL A 228 0.76 20.42 -8.08
CA VAL A 228 2.16 20.00 -8.34
C VAL A 228 2.94 19.89 -7.04
N VAL A 229 2.85 20.90 -6.14
CA VAL A 229 3.52 20.88 -4.83
C VAL A 229 2.97 19.75 -3.96
N GLN A 230 1.66 19.56 -3.91
CA GLN A 230 1.02 18.50 -3.12
C GLN A 230 1.45 17.11 -3.63
N ALA A 231 1.48 16.90 -4.94
CA ALA A 231 1.97 15.65 -5.53
C ALA A 231 3.46 15.39 -5.23
N PHE A 232 4.28 16.44 -5.20
CA PHE A 232 5.68 16.35 -4.78
C PHE A 232 5.80 15.96 -3.30
N ILE A 233 4.98 16.53 -2.42
CA ILE A 233 4.92 16.15 -1.00
C ILE A 233 4.57 14.67 -0.86
N VAL A 234 3.56 14.17 -1.57
CA VAL A 234 3.20 12.75 -1.57
C VAL A 234 4.35 11.87 -2.08
N ALA A 235 5.01 12.27 -3.16
CA ALA A 235 6.16 11.54 -3.70
C ALA A 235 7.30 11.41 -2.67
N LEU A 236 7.63 12.52 -2.02
CA LEU A 236 8.74 12.56 -1.06
C LEU A 236 8.40 11.83 0.25
N PHE A 237 7.30 12.21 0.89
CA PHE A 237 6.97 11.69 2.22
C PHE A 237 6.46 10.26 2.17
N SER A 238 5.43 9.97 1.38
CA SER A 238 4.85 8.64 1.30
C SER A 238 5.61 7.73 0.33
N GLY A 239 6.01 8.24 -0.83
CA GLY A 239 6.68 7.41 -1.84
C GLY A 239 8.10 7.00 -1.47
N ILE A 240 8.87 7.88 -0.83
CA ILE A 240 10.28 7.65 -0.54
C ILE A 240 10.51 7.47 0.96
N ILE A 241 10.22 8.48 1.79
CA ILE A 241 10.57 8.46 3.21
C ILE A 241 9.85 7.33 3.95
N ALA A 242 8.53 7.21 3.80
CA ALA A 242 7.76 6.15 4.44
C ALA A 242 8.25 4.77 4.02
N THR A 243 8.51 4.56 2.73
CA THR A 243 9.01 3.31 2.19
C THR A 243 10.37 2.94 2.78
N ILE A 244 11.32 3.89 2.83
CA ILE A 244 12.65 3.65 3.41
C ILE A 244 12.54 3.34 4.91
N LEU A 245 11.74 4.09 5.66
CA LEU A 245 11.54 3.90 7.09
C LEU A 245 10.93 2.52 7.39
N PHE A 246 9.90 2.13 6.65
CA PHE A 246 9.22 0.85 6.84
C PHE A 246 10.16 -0.33 6.56
N PHE A 247 10.90 -0.28 5.45
CA PHE A 247 11.86 -1.33 5.13
C PHE A 247 13.04 -1.36 6.10
N TYR A 248 13.48 -0.21 6.58
CA TYR A 248 14.51 -0.16 7.61
C TYR A 248 13.99 -0.76 8.92
N ALA A 249 12.76 -0.43 9.34
CA ALA A 249 12.13 -0.98 10.54
C ALA A 249 12.00 -2.51 10.46
N THR A 250 11.47 -3.03 9.35
CA THR A 250 11.30 -4.48 9.14
C THR A 250 12.65 -5.20 9.05
N ASN A 251 13.65 -4.59 8.41
CA ASN A 251 14.98 -5.19 8.30
C ASN A 251 15.72 -5.31 9.64
N ILE A 252 15.55 -4.35 10.56
CA ILE A 252 16.14 -4.42 11.92
C ILE A 252 15.66 -5.67 12.67
N VAL A 253 14.42 -6.09 12.42
CA VAL A 253 13.75 -7.15 13.20
C VAL A 253 13.45 -8.41 12.35
N LYS A 254 14.00 -8.52 11.14
CA LYS A 254 13.71 -9.60 10.18
C LYS A 254 13.86 -11.00 10.75
N ASP A 255 14.78 -11.20 11.68
CA ASP A 255 15.09 -12.49 12.30
C ASP A 255 14.24 -12.76 13.55
N ASN A 256 13.40 -11.82 13.98
CA ASN A 256 12.49 -11.94 15.11
C ASN A 256 11.04 -11.70 14.65
N GLN A 257 10.31 -12.79 14.42
CA GLN A 257 8.95 -12.76 13.87
C GLN A 257 7.97 -11.94 14.73
N GLU A 258 8.12 -11.99 16.06
CA GLU A 258 7.28 -11.22 16.99
C GLU A 258 7.47 -9.71 16.80
N GLN A 259 8.70 -9.26 16.74
CA GLN A 259 9.00 -7.85 16.52
C GLN A 259 8.65 -7.41 15.10
N LEU A 260 8.80 -8.29 14.10
CA LEU A 260 8.39 -8.03 12.72
C LEU A 260 6.88 -7.81 12.65
N ALA A 261 6.09 -8.70 13.25
CA ALA A 261 4.64 -8.57 13.33
C ALA A 261 4.20 -7.28 14.04
N ALA A 262 4.91 -6.89 15.11
CA ALA A 262 4.65 -5.63 15.79
C ALA A 262 4.93 -4.40 14.91
N VAL A 263 5.97 -4.44 14.07
CA VAL A 263 6.25 -3.37 13.09
C VAL A 263 5.17 -3.34 12.02
N GLU A 264 4.74 -4.48 11.51
CA GLU A 264 3.65 -4.55 10.51
C GLU A 264 2.33 -4.01 11.08
N ALA A 265 2.02 -4.30 12.35
CA ALA A 265 0.82 -3.79 13.04
C ALA A 265 0.79 -2.25 13.10
N THR A 266 1.93 -1.58 13.06
CA THR A 266 1.95 -0.11 13.06
C THR A 266 1.27 0.50 11.83
N GLN A 267 1.12 -0.24 10.73
CA GLN A 267 0.48 0.26 9.52
C GLN A 267 -1.02 0.53 9.72
N SER A 268 -1.68 -0.13 10.68
CA SER A 268 -3.07 0.19 11.01
C SER A 268 -3.25 1.63 11.53
N LEU A 269 -2.19 2.24 12.04
CA LEU A 269 -2.20 3.64 12.49
C LEU A 269 -2.32 4.64 11.33
N GLU A 270 -2.11 4.22 10.07
CA GLU A 270 -2.37 5.06 8.89
C GLU A 270 -3.80 5.64 8.92
N VAL A 271 -4.78 4.86 9.37
CA VAL A 271 -6.17 5.32 9.47
C VAL A 271 -6.31 6.45 10.50
N VAL A 272 -5.67 6.29 11.66
CA VAL A 272 -5.68 7.30 12.73
C VAL A 272 -4.97 8.57 12.26
N PHE A 273 -3.79 8.43 11.66
CA PHE A 273 -3.05 9.58 11.14
C PHE A 273 -3.76 10.26 9.98
N ALA A 274 -4.51 9.52 9.14
CA ALA A 274 -5.34 10.10 8.10
C ALA A 274 -6.50 10.92 8.69
N ILE A 275 -7.21 10.40 9.71
CA ILE A 275 -8.25 11.15 10.42
C ILE A 275 -7.67 12.46 11.01
N ILE A 276 -6.56 12.36 11.75
CA ILE A 276 -5.92 13.53 12.37
C ILE A 276 -5.46 14.52 11.30
N GLY A 277 -4.85 14.02 10.22
CA GLY A 277 -4.37 14.85 9.11
C GLY A 277 -5.51 15.61 8.42
N GLU A 278 -6.64 14.96 8.16
CA GLU A 278 -7.81 15.60 7.55
C GLU A 278 -8.49 16.61 8.51
N MET A 279 -8.55 16.33 9.80
CA MET A 279 -9.02 17.29 10.78
C MET A 279 -8.17 18.56 10.82
N ILE A 280 -6.83 18.41 10.78
CA ILE A 280 -5.90 19.53 10.87
C ILE A 280 -5.81 20.32 9.54
N LEU A 281 -5.69 19.61 8.41
CA LEU A 281 -5.40 20.24 7.11
C LEU A 281 -6.67 20.64 6.35
N LEU A 282 -7.76 19.89 6.51
CA LEU A 282 -9.00 20.12 5.80
C LEU A 282 -10.13 20.65 6.70
N GLY A 283 -9.88 20.76 8.01
CA GLY A 283 -10.90 21.21 8.97
C GLY A 283 -12.11 20.27 9.10
N LEU A 284 -11.94 18.99 8.72
CA LEU A 284 -13.04 18.03 8.78
C LEU A 284 -13.34 17.64 10.23
N PRO A 285 -14.64 17.38 10.54
CA PRO A 285 -15.03 16.93 11.86
C PRO A 285 -14.51 15.51 12.14
N LEU A 286 -14.39 15.16 13.42
CA LEU A 286 -14.11 13.78 13.82
C LEU A 286 -15.20 12.86 13.23
N PRO A 287 -14.82 11.66 12.72
CA PRO A 287 -15.79 10.67 12.27
C PRO A 287 -16.84 10.36 13.34
N ASN A 288 -18.05 10.03 12.92
CA ASN A 288 -19.12 9.71 13.86
C ASN A 288 -18.80 8.45 14.70
N GLY A 289 -19.56 8.25 15.80
CA GLY A 289 -19.29 7.17 16.75
C GLY A 289 -19.27 5.78 16.10
N LEU A 290 -20.13 5.52 15.11
CA LEU A 290 -20.15 4.23 14.38
C LEU A 290 -18.86 4.04 13.59
N SER A 291 -18.40 5.07 12.87
CA SER A 291 -17.13 5.03 12.14
C SER A 291 -15.95 4.83 13.10
N MET A 292 -15.94 5.46 14.27
CA MET A 292 -14.90 5.28 15.27
C MET A 292 -14.85 3.85 15.82
N ILE A 293 -16.00 3.19 15.99
CA ILE A 293 -16.05 1.76 16.33
C ILE A 293 -15.39 0.92 15.22
N GLY A 294 -15.72 1.20 13.96
CA GLY A 294 -15.10 0.52 12.83
C GLY A 294 -13.57 0.71 12.77
N VAL A 295 -13.08 1.94 12.99
CA VAL A 295 -11.64 2.24 13.06
C VAL A 295 -10.99 1.45 14.20
N ALA A 296 -11.60 1.41 15.39
CA ALA A 296 -11.08 0.62 16.51
C ALA A 296 -10.99 -0.88 16.18
N LEU A 297 -12.00 -1.45 15.50
CA LEU A 297 -11.99 -2.84 15.06
C LEU A 297 -10.88 -3.12 14.02
N ILE A 298 -10.62 -2.20 13.10
CA ILE A 298 -9.51 -2.32 12.15
C ILE A 298 -8.17 -2.40 12.90
N ILE A 299 -7.93 -1.48 13.83
CA ILE A 299 -6.69 -1.43 14.62
C ILE A 299 -6.54 -2.69 15.47
N ILE A 300 -7.58 -3.07 16.21
CA ILE A 300 -7.57 -4.27 17.05
C ILE A 300 -7.35 -5.54 16.20
N GLY A 301 -8.06 -5.66 15.09
CA GLY A 301 -7.92 -6.78 14.17
C GLY A 301 -6.50 -6.89 13.60
N MET A 302 -5.88 -5.75 13.24
CA MET A 302 -4.50 -5.71 12.76
C MET A 302 -3.50 -6.10 13.87
N CYS A 303 -3.67 -5.60 15.09
CA CYS A 303 -2.84 -5.99 16.22
C CYS A 303 -2.93 -7.51 16.49
N ILE A 304 -4.14 -8.06 16.55
CA ILE A 304 -4.34 -9.50 16.76
C ILE A 304 -3.73 -10.31 15.61
N TYR A 305 -3.96 -9.88 14.35
CA TYR A 305 -3.37 -10.53 13.18
C TYR A 305 -1.84 -10.58 13.25
N SER A 306 -1.21 -9.46 13.58
CA SER A 306 0.25 -9.35 13.61
C SER A 306 0.90 -10.18 14.73
N PHE A 307 0.17 -10.49 15.79
CA PHE A 307 0.65 -11.30 16.90
C PHE A 307 0.13 -12.75 16.91
N ILE A 308 -0.64 -13.17 15.89
CA ILE A 308 -1.31 -14.49 15.88
C ILE A 308 -0.34 -15.66 15.96
N ASP A 309 0.82 -15.58 15.33
CA ASP A 309 1.81 -16.66 15.31
C ASP A 309 2.44 -16.86 16.70
N HIS A 310 2.33 -15.87 17.58
CA HIS A 310 2.84 -15.88 18.95
C HIS A 310 1.79 -16.27 19.98
N ILE A 311 0.50 -16.02 19.70
CA ILE A 311 -0.58 -16.54 20.52
C ILE A 311 -0.70 -18.03 20.19
N SER A 312 0.10 -18.84 20.91
CA SER A 312 0.11 -20.29 20.82
C SER A 312 -1.30 -20.85 21.16
N PHE A 313 -2.23 -20.79 20.20
CA PHE A 313 -3.48 -21.55 20.23
C PHE A 313 -3.22 -23.07 20.16
N GLY A 314 -1.96 -23.48 20.08
CA GLY A 314 -1.54 -24.87 20.08
C GLY A 314 -1.86 -25.66 21.33
N LYS A 315 -2.33 -25.03 22.42
CA LYS A 315 -2.78 -25.72 23.64
C LYS A 315 -4.29 -25.89 23.75
N ILE A 316 -5.10 -25.19 22.98
CA ILE A 316 -6.57 -25.24 23.10
C ILE A 316 -7.20 -26.30 22.18
N PHE A 317 -6.58 -26.64 21.05
CA PHE A 317 -7.12 -27.59 20.08
C PHE A 317 -6.32 -28.93 19.94
N LYS A 318 -5.39 -29.21 20.87
CA LYS A 318 -4.71 -30.51 20.97
C LYS A 318 -5.41 -31.47 21.96
N LYS A 319 -6.62 -31.15 22.40
CA LYS A 319 -7.48 -32.04 23.21
C LYS A 319 -8.86 -32.16 22.55
N SER A 320 -8.89 -32.80 21.43
CA SER A 320 -10.08 -33.56 20.96
C SER A 320 -9.62 -34.54 19.88
#